data_4174c1944fab294f5eb52ee87e69b97b
#
_entry.id   4174c1944fab294f5eb52ee87e69b97b
#
_cell.length_a   1.000
_cell.length_b   1.000
_cell.length_c   1.000
_cell.angle_alpha   90.00
_cell.angle_beta   90.00
_cell.angle_gamma   90.00
#
_symmetry.space_group_name_H-M   'P 1'
#
loop_
_entity.id
_entity.type
_entity.pdbx_description
1 polymer ?
#
loop_
_entity_poly.entity_id
_entity_poly.type
_entity_poly.pdbx_seq_one_letter_code
_entity_poly.pdbx_strand_id
1 'polypeptide(L)'
;MKMFRQFDRPAITGAHCKVILLLCLMILIPAFQAGGKEAMMVKDIHWLGHDTFKIIGEKVIYTDPFKIKKKDLADIILITHEHYDHCSPDDIKKIQGPNTVIVTTPDCAKKLSGNIKTVKPGDRIKVEGIDIEAVPAYNTNKQFHTRDKNWVGYIFTVKGERIYIAGDTDRIPEMKNFKVDIALLPVSGTYVMTAEEAVQAALDIKPKVAIPMHYGSIVGEERDAKRFAEGLKGKIDVVILKEE
;
A
#
# COMPACT_ATOMS: atom_id res chain seq x y z
N MET A 1 -72.40 50.41 48.38
CA MET A 1 -72.09 51.50 49.33
C MET A 1 -70.57 51.75 49.26
N LYS A 2 -70.24 52.92 48.73
CA LYS A 2 -69.08 53.80 49.01
C LYS A 2 -67.68 53.04 49.23
N MET A 3 -66.56 53.46 48.73
CA MET A 3 -66.13 54.83 48.40
C MET A 3 -64.82 54.74 47.57
N PHE A 4 -64.68 55.65 46.66
CA PHE A 4 -63.43 56.06 45.99
C PHE A 4 -62.28 56.35 46.95
N ARG A 5 -61.02 56.05 46.51
CA ARG A 5 -59.96 57.05 46.54
C ARG A 5 -58.89 56.78 45.56
N GLN A 6 -58.49 57.78 44.89
CA GLN A 6 -57.58 58.14 43.84
C GLN A 6 -56.24 58.59 44.44
N PHE A 7 -55.27 58.80 43.57
CA PHE A 7 -53.94 59.43 43.71
C PHE A 7 -52.82 58.48 44.09
N ASP A 8 -51.59 58.49 43.55
CA ASP A 8 -50.90 59.46 42.69
C ASP A 8 -49.79 58.74 41.95
N ARG A 9 -49.37 59.20 40.77
CA ARG A 9 -48.11 58.93 40.14
C ARG A 9 -47.01 59.87 40.63
N PRO A 10 -45.75 59.45 40.73
CA PRO A 10 -44.76 60.22 40.01
C PRO A 10 -43.71 59.38 39.27
N ALA A 11 -43.42 59.88 38.11
CA ALA A 11 -42.09 60.24 37.56
C ALA A 11 -41.00 59.14 37.29
N ILE A 12 -40.76 59.04 36.04
CA ILE A 12 -39.69 58.55 35.25
C ILE A 12 -38.27 58.84 35.83
N THR A 13 -37.44 57.84 35.99
CA THR A 13 -35.98 57.99 35.80
C THR A 13 -35.42 56.80 35.04
N GLY A 14 -34.68 57.09 34.00
CA GLY A 14 -34.15 56.14 33.08
C GLY A 14 -33.07 55.26 33.72
N ALA A 15 -33.09 53.97 33.40
CA ALA A 15 -32.02 53.10 33.61
C ALA A 15 -31.66 52.43 32.28
N HIS A 16 -30.42 52.69 31.83
CA HIS A 16 -29.83 52.21 30.60
C HIS A 16 -29.78 50.69 30.62
N CYS A 17 -30.50 50.03 29.74
CA CYS A 17 -30.37 48.61 29.47
C CYS A 17 -29.11 48.42 28.64
N LYS A 18 -28.00 48.03 29.29
CA LYS A 18 -26.80 47.56 28.58
C LYS A 18 -27.09 46.17 28.02
N VAL A 19 -27.39 46.14 26.72
CA VAL A 19 -27.39 44.87 25.94
C VAL A 19 -25.95 44.38 25.87
N ILE A 20 -25.62 43.37 26.64
CA ILE A 20 -24.36 42.61 26.49
C ILE A 20 -24.55 41.69 25.31
N LEU A 21 -23.98 42.10 24.18
CA LEU A 21 -23.87 41.28 22.98
C LEU A 21 -22.79 40.23 23.23
N LEU A 22 -23.20 39.02 23.63
CA LEU A 22 -22.30 37.86 23.71
C LEU A 22 -21.91 37.45 22.30
N LEU A 23 -20.73 37.88 21.82
CA LEU A 23 -20.13 37.41 20.58
C LEU A 23 -19.67 35.95 20.84
N CYS A 24 -20.49 34.96 20.44
CA CYS A 24 -20.04 33.58 20.32
C CYS A 24 -19.04 33.53 19.18
N LEU A 25 -17.75 33.58 19.52
CA LEU A 25 -16.66 33.29 18.60
C LEU A 25 -16.69 31.78 18.31
N MET A 26 -17.39 31.39 17.22
CA MET A 26 -17.25 30.03 16.69
C MET A 26 -15.82 29.87 16.16
N ILE A 27 -14.98 29.27 16.95
CA ILE A 27 -13.69 28.78 16.49
C ILE A 27 -14.01 27.62 15.52
N LEU A 28 -14.01 27.93 14.22
CA LEU A 28 -13.93 26.89 13.18
C LEU A 28 -12.60 26.18 13.36
N ILE A 29 -12.60 25.03 14.02
CA ILE A 29 -11.49 24.09 13.97
C ILE A 29 -11.54 23.53 12.55
N PRO A 30 -10.51 23.78 11.69
CA PRO A 30 -10.49 23.14 10.39
C PRO A 30 -10.42 21.61 10.64
N ALA A 31 -11.43 20.89 10.17
CA ALA A 31 -11.38 19.45 10.10
C ALA A 31 -10.16 19.11 9.21
N PHE A 32 -9.13 18.59 9.83
CA PHE A 32 -7.94 18.11 9.14
C PHE A 32 -8.38 16.95 8.25
N GLN A 33 -8.49 17.20 6.95
CA GLN A 33 -8.77 16.17 5.94
C GLN A 33 -7.54 15.25 5.83
N ALA A 34 -7.46 14.26 6.69
CA ALA A 34 -6.46 13.19 6.60
C ALA A 34 -6.63 12.34 5.32
N GLY A 35 -7.82 12.35 4.69
CA GLY A 35 -8.12 11.53 3.52
C GLY A 35 -7.44 11.94 2.20
N GLY A 36 -6.87 13.14 2.11
CA GLY A 36 -6.31 13.65 0.84
C GLY A 36 -4.94 13.08 0.48
N LYS A 37 -4.13 12.70 1.45
CA LYS A 37 -2.75 12.22 1.22
C LYS A 37 -2.72 10.73 0.91
N GLU A 38 -3.55 9.92 1.55
CA GLU A 38 -3.65 8.48 1.31
C GLU A 38 -4.21 8.18 -0.08
N ALA A 39 -5.25 8.89 -0.51
CA ALA A 39 -5.81 8.75 -1.85
C ALA A 39 -4.84 9.12 -2.98
N MET A 40 -3.83 9.97 -2.71
CA MET A 40 -2.80 10.33 -3.71
C MET A 40 -1.77 9.24 -3.97
N MET A 41 -1.45 8.41 -2.97
CA MET A 41 -0.43 7.36 -3.10
C MET A 41 -0.94 6.15 -3.88
N VAL A 42 -2.12 5.65 -3.57
CA VAL A 42 -2.67 4.46 -4.24
C VAL A 42 -2.92 4.70 -5.73
N LYS A 43 -3.24 5.92 -6.14
CA LYS A 43 -3.42 6.27 -7.56
C LYS A 43 -2.14 6.17 -8.41
N ASP A 44 -0.98 6.20 -7.78
CA ASP A 44 0.32 6.07 -8.43
C ASP A 44 0.80 4.60 -8.48
N ILE A 45 -0.01 3.67 -7.95
CA ILE A 45 0.21 2.22 -8.00
C ILE A 45 -0.74 1.62 -9.05
N HIS A 46 -0.19 1.16 -10.15
CA HIS A 46 -0.92 0.57 -11.27
C HIS A 46 -0.72 -0.94 -11.26
N TRP A 47 -1.80 -1.70 -11.20
CA TRP A 47 -1.75 -3.15 -11.27
C TRP A 47 -1.82 -3.61 -12.73
N LEU A 48 -0.82 -4.35 -13.16
CA LEU A 48 -0.73 -4.86 -14.54
C LEU A 48 -1.06 -6.36 -14.63
N GLY A 49 -1.63 -6.92 -13.57
CA GLY A 49 -2.00 -8.33 -13.44
C GLY A 49 -0.99 -9.12 -12.60
N HIS A 50 -1.45 -10.20 -11.99
CA HIS A 50 -0.66 -11.09 -11.14
C HIS A 50 0.10 -10.32 -10.05
N ASP A 51 1.43 -10.40 -10.00
CA ASP A 51 2.30 -9.64 -9.08
C ASP A 51 3.01 -8.45 -9.75
N THR A 52 2.56 -8.13 -10.96
CA THR A 52 3.14 -7.03 -11.73
C THR A 52 2.51 -5.71 -11.36
N PHE A 53 3.30 -4.81 -10.83
CA PHE A 53 2.88 -3.43 -10.57
C PHE A 53 3.84 -2.44 -11.24
N LYS A 54 3.28 -1.30 -11.66
CA LYS A 54 4.02 -0.10 -12.02
C LYS A 54 3.74 0.97 -10.99
N ILE A 55 4.78 1.47 -10.33
CA ILE A 55 4.69 2.47 -9.27
C ILE A 55 5.39 3.75 -9.75
N ILE A 56 4.64 4.86 -9.76
CA ILE A 56 5.09 6.14 -10.31
C ILE A 56 5.38 7.10 -9.17
N GLY A 57 6.66 7.38 -8.95
CA GLY A 57 7.14 8.32 -7.94
C GLY A 57 8.21 9.23 -8.48
N GLU A 58 9.26 9.41 -7.70
CA GLU A 58 10.51 10.05 -8.14
C GLU A 58 11.19 9.24 -9.25
N LYS A 59 10.89 7.96 -9.29
CA LYS A 59 11.32 6.97 -10.26
C LYS A 59 10.13 6.10 -10.68
N VAL A 60 10.21 5.53 -11.87
CA VAL A 60 9.28 4.52 -12.37
C VAL A 60 9.80 3.15 -11.96
N ILE A 61 9.08 2.49 -11.06
CA ILE A 61 9.44 1.18 -10.51
C ILE A 61 8.46 0.13 -11.04
N TYR A 62 8.98 -0.97 -11.54
CA TYR A 62 8.18 -2.16 -11.86
C TYR A 62 8.53 -3.29 -10.91
N THR A 63 7.53 -4.10 -10.54
CA THR A 63 7.71 -5.32 -9.75
C THR A 63 7.29 -6.52 -10.58
N ASP A 64 8.04 -7.61 -10.48
CA ASP A 64 7.75 -8.93 -11.07
C ASP A 64 7.11 -8.85 -12.48
N PRO A 65 7.81 -8.31 -13.49
CA PRO A 65 7.24 -8.05 -14.81
C PRO A 65 6.80 -9.33 -15.53
N PHE A 66 5.48 -9.46 -15.75
CA PHE A 66 4.86 -10.60 -16.44
C PHE A 66 3.70 -10.13 -17.33
N LYS A 67 3.63 -10.65 -18.55
CA LYS A 67 2.61 -10.31 -19.56
C LYS A 67 2.47 -8.81 -19.84
N ILE A 68 3.58 -8.09 -19.83
CA ILE A 68 3.62 -6.63 -20.05
C ILE A 68 3.04 -6.27 -21.42
N LYS A 69 1.99 -5.46 -21.41
CA LYS A 69 1.32 -4.91 -22.61
C LYS A 69 1.85 -3.52 -22.99
N LYS A 70 2.09 -2.66 -22.00
CA LYS A 70 2.63 -1.29 -22.18
C LYS A 70 4.16 -1.30 -22.11
N LYS A 71 4.81 -0.34 -22.79
CA LYS A 71 6.26 -0.29 -22.95
C LYS A 71 6.87 0.99 -22.35
N ASP A 72 6.37 1.46 -21.22
CA ASP A 72 7.03 2.56 -20.53
C ASP A 72 8.31 2.06 -19.87
N LEU A 73 9.41 2.77 -20.06
CA LEU A 73 10.70 2.35 -19.51
C LEU A 73 10.71 2.48 -17.98
N ALA A 74 11.30 1.49 -17.34
CA ALA A 74 11.56 1.48 -15.91
C ALA A 74 12.87 2.20 -15.57
N ASP A 75 12.90 2.91 -14.46
CA ASP A 75 14.14 3.28 -13.79
C ASP A 75 14.67 2.11 -12.96
N ILE A 76 13.76 1.40 -12.26
CA ILE A 76 14.07 0.28 -11.38
C ILE A 76 13.11 -0.88 -11.68
N ILE A 77 13.63 -2.10 -11.75
CA ILE A 77 12.83 -3.33 -11.80
C ILE A 77 13.18 -4.15 -10.57
N LEU A 78 12.20 -4.46 -9.73
CA LEU A 78 12.32 -5.33 -8.56
C LEU A 78 11.75 -6.70 -8.90
N ILE A 79 12.55 -7.76 -8.78
CA ILE A 79 12.11 -9.12 -9.09
C ILE A 79 12.33 -9.98 -7.85
N THR A 80 11.25 -10.57 -7.35
CA THR A 80 11.24 -11.27 -6.07
C THR A 80 11.92 -12.65 -6.12
N HIS A 81 11.73 -13.40 -7.23
CA HIS A 81 12.28 -14.73 -7.39
C HIS A 81 12.27 -15.18 -8.86
N GLU A 82 12.83 -16.39 -9.12
CA GLU A 82 13.15 -16.86 -10.47
C GLU A 82 12.01 -17.49 -11.26
N HIS A 83 10.83 -17.69 -10.70
CA HIS A 83 9.72 -18.28 -11.45
C HIS A 83 9.34 -17.42 -12.66
N TYR A 84 8.86 -18.08 -13.73
CA TYR A 84 8.66 -17.47 -15.04
C TYR A 84 7.63 -16.33 -15.05
N ASP A 85 6.72 -16.37 -14.11
CA ASP A 85 5.62 -15.41 -13.90
C ASP A 85 6.02 -14.20 -13.02
N HIS A 86 7.28 -14.18 -12.56
CA HIS A 86 7.89 -13.06 -11.84
C HIS A 86 9.18 -12.59 -12.54
N CYS A 87 9.99 -13.53 -13.05
CA CYS A 87 11.23 -13.26 -13.74
C CYS A 87 11.11 -13.64 -15.23
N SER A 88 10.36 -12.86 -16.00
CA SER A 88 10.18 -13.05 -17.45
C SER A 88 11.18 -12.19 -18.24
N PRO A 89 12.27 -12.77 -18.81
CA PRO A 89 13.26 -12.01 -19.56
C PRO A 89 12.65 -11.23 -20.73
N ASP A 90 11.63 -11.80 -21.40
CA ASP A 90 10.99 -11.16 -22.55
C ASP A 90 10.13 -9.97 -22.12
N ASP A 91 9.45 -10.02 -20.96
CA ASP A 91 8.70 -8.89 -20.44
C ASP A 91 9.63 -7.81 -19.89
N ILE A 92 10.69 -8.20 -19.20
CA ILE A 92 11.72 -7.28 -18.70
C ILE A 92 12.32 -6.46 -19.84
N LYS A 93 12.68 -7.08 -20.97
CA LYS A 93 13.23 -6.38 -22.14
C LYS A 93 12.30 -5.31 -22.70
N LYS A 94 10.98 -5.44 -22.54
CA LYS A 94 10.00 -4.46 -23.05
C LYS A 94 10.06 -3.13 -22.30
N ILE A 95 10.49 -3.17 -21.03
CA ILE A 95 10.51 -2.02 -20.10
C ILE A 95 11.92 -1.63 -19.65
N GLN A 96 12.93 -2.41 -20.03
CA GLN A 96 14.33 -2.15 -19.70
C GLN A 96 14.92 -1.11 -20.68
N GLY A 97 15.36 0.04 -20.15
CA GLY A 97 16.14 1.03 -20.87
C GLY A 97 17.63 0.93 -20.55
N PRO A 98 18.46 1.79 -21.16
CA PRO A 98 19.91 1.76 -20.98
C PRO A 98 20.35 2.06 -19.53
N ASN A 99 19.55 2.81 -18.77
CA ASN A 99 19.85 3.21 -17.40
C ASN A 99 19.04 2.41 -16.36
N THR A 100 18.17 1.47 -16.78
CA THR A 100 17.35 0.66 -15.87
C THR A 100 18.25 -0.18 -14.97
N VAL A 101 17.99 -0.14 -13.66
CA VAL A 101 18.64 -1.02 -12.68
C VAL A 101 17.67 -2.13 -12.31
N ILE A 102 18.11 -3.37 -12.44
CA ILE A 102 17.36 -4.56 -12.02
C ILE A 102 17.88 -4.99 -10.65
N VAL A 103 16.98 -5.12 -9.67
CA VAL A 103 17.28 -5.66 -8.35
C VAL A 103 16.59 -7.02 -8.23
N THR A 104 17.34 -8.05 -7.96
CA THR A 104 16.80 -9.42 -7.95
C THR A 104 17.66 -10.40 -7.15
N THR A 105 17.23 -11.66 -7.07
CA THR A 105 17.97 -12.76 -6.45
C THR A 105 19.08 -13.32 -7.38
N PRO A 106 20.11 -13.99 -6.84
CA PRO A 106 21.22 -14.52 -7.65
C PRO A 106 20.82 -15.54 -8.71
N ASP A 107 19.77 -16.31 -8.48
CA ASP A 107 19.25 -17.30 -9.43
C ASP A 107 18.53 -16.62 -10.61
N CYS A 108 17.70 -15.65 -10.33
CA CYS A 108 17.04 -14.84 -11.37
C CYS A 108 18.07 -14.05 -12.19
N ALA A 109 19.08 -13.46 -11.57
CA ALA A 109 20.11 -12.70 -12.24
C ALA A 109 20.82 -13.48 -13.37
N LYS A 110 20.95 -14.81 -13.24
CA LYS A 110 21.56 -15.68 -14.27
C LYS A 110 20.75 -15.74 -15.57
N LYS A 111 19.47 -15.36 -15.54
CA LYS A 111 18.55 -15.37 -16.67
C LYS A 111 18.49 -14.03 -17.40
N LEU A 112 19.09 -12.99 -16.82
CA LEU A 112 18.91 -11.60 -17.22
C LEU A 112 20.22 -10.97 -17.70
N SER A 113 20.11 -9.80 -18.32
CA SER A 113 21.24 -8.98 -18.75
C SER A 113 20.98 -7.51 -18.43
N GLY A 114 22.05 -6.71 -18.32
CA GLY A 114 22.00 -5.28 -18.04
C GLY A 114 22.61 -4.91 -16.68
N ASN A 115 22.19 -3.80 -16.11
CA ASN A 115 22.68 -3.34 -14.80
C ASN A 115 21.93 -4.06 -13.68
N ILE A 116 22.48 -5.15 -13.20
CA ILE A 116 21.83 -6.04 -12.22
C ILE A 116 22.52 -5.89 -10.86
N LYS A 117 21.71 -5.74 -9.81
CA LYS A 117 22.13 -5.81 -8.41
C LYS A 117 21.45 -7.01 -7.76
N THR A 118 22.23 -7.94 -7.25
CA THR A 118 21.70 -9.11 -6.54
C THR A 118 21.55 -8.82 -5.05
N VAL A 119 20.47 -9.34 -4.47
CA VAL A 119 20.14 -9.23 -3.05
C VAL A 119 19.70 -10.56 -2.47
N LYS A 120 19.74 -10.66 -1.17
CA LYS A 120 19.22 -11.76 -0.34
C LYS A 120 18.45 -11.20 0.84
N PRO A 121 17.65 -12.02 1.55
CA PRO A 121 16.93 -11.56 2.73
C PRO A 121 17.82 -10.85 3.76
N GLY A 122 17.43 -9.66 4.19
CA GLY A 122 18.14 -8.79 5.11
C GLY A 122 19.02 -7.72 4.46
N ASP A 123 19.26 -7.78 3.16
CA ASP A 123 20.06 -6.76 2.47
C ASP A 123 19.28 -5.43 2.37
N ARG A 124 20.03 -4.32 2.50
CA ARG A 124 19.53 -2.95 2.32
C ARG A 124 20.43 -2.24 1.36
N ILE A 125 19.85 -1.69 0.31
CA ILE A 125 20.58 -1.00 -0.75
C ILE A 125 19.89 0.33 -1.11
N LYS A 126 20.65 1.23 -1.71
CA LYS A 126 20.09 2.42 -2.34
C LYS A 126 20.30 2.34 -3.85
N VAL A 127 19.23 2.49 -4.61
CA VAL A 127 19.22 2.44 -6.09
C VAL A 127 18.49 3.67 -6.60
N GLU A 128 19.14 4.47 -7.46
CA GLU A 128 18.56 5.68 -8.06
C GLU A 128 17.91 6.63 -7.04
N GLY A 129 18.46 6.67 -5.82
CA GLY A 129 17.92 7.48 -4.72
C GLY A 129 16.86 6.79 -3.87
N ILE A 130 16.33 5.66 -4.29
CA ILE A 130 15.31 4.88 -3.57
C ILE A 130 15.99 3.93 -2.58
N ASP A 131 15.57 3.97 -1.32
CA ASP A 131 15.98 2.99 -0.31
C ASP A 131 15.15 1.72 -0.47
N ILE A 132 15.83 0.57 -0.62
CA ILE A 132 15.24 -0.75 -0.86
C ILE A 132 15.77 -1.73 0.19
N GLU A 133 14.86 -2.43 0.85
CA GLU A 133 15.15 -3.50 1.78
C GLU A 133 14.61 -4.83 1.21
N ALA A 134 15.46 -5.83 1.06
CA ALA A 134 15.06 -7.17 0.69
C ALA A 134 14.69 -7.95 1.96
N VAL A 135 13.44 -8.36 2.05
CA VAL A 135 12.91 -9.11 3.20
C VAL A 135 12.65 -10.57 2.80
N PRO A 136 12.66 -11.53 3.73
CA PRO A 136 12.40 -12.91 3.37
C PRO A 136 10.99 -13.10 2.82
N ALA A 137 10.89 -13.97 1.79
CA ALA A 137 9.64 -14.46 1.23
C ALA A 137 9.76 -15.98 1.10
N TYR A 138 8.91 -16.73 1.81
CA TYR A 138 8.93 -18.20 1.76
C TYR A 138 7.61 -18.80 2.24
N ASN A 139 7.38 -20.05 1.85
CA ASN A 139 6.27 -20.86 2.34
C ASN A 139 6.68 -21.67 3.57
N THR A 140 5.74 -21.85 4.49
CA THR A 140 5.96 -22.56 5.75
C THR A 140 5.51 -24.03 5.72
N ASN A 141 4.54 -24.33 4.84
CA ASN A 141 3.88 -25.64 4.79
C ASN A 141 3.64 -26.16 3.35
N LYS A 142 4.30 -25.56 2.34
CA LYS A 142 4.20 -25.93 0.94
C LYS A 142 5.56 -26.36 0.39
N GLN A 143 5.57 -27.16 -0.68
CA GLN A 143 6.80 -27.59 -1.35
C GLN A 143 7.42 -26.51 -2.25
N PHE A 144 6.64 -25.47 -2.60
CA PHE A 144 7.09 -24.34 -3.39
C PHE A 144 7.60 -23.22 -2.47
N HIS A 145 8.51 -22.38 -2.95
CA HIS A 145 9.02 -21.19 -2.25
C HIS A 145 9.61 -21.53 -0.88
N THR A 146 10.45 -22.57 -0.82
CA THR A 146 11.05 -23.01 0.45
C THR A 146 12.07 -21.99 0.95
N ARG A 147 12.26 -21.90 2.27
CA ARG A 147 13.08 -20.87 2.92
C ARG A 147 14.55 -20.88 2.46
N ASP A 148 15.09 -22.05 2.12
CA ASP A 148 16.47 -22.22 1.63
C ASP A 148 16.73 -21.59 0.27
N LYS A 149 15.70 -21.25 -0.50
CA LYS A 149 15.82 -20.52 -1.77
C LYS A 149 16.34 -19.09 -1.58
N ASN A 150 16.20 -18.52 -0.38
CA ASN A 150 16.54 -17.13 -0.08
C ASN A 150 15.87 -16.10 -1.00
N TRP A 151 14.66 -16.37 -1.44
CA TRP A 151 13.85 -15.47 -2.22
C TRP A 151 13.31 -14.34 -1.35
N VAL A 152 12.91 -13.24 -1.98
CA VAL A 152 12.66 -11.99 -1.29
C VAL A 152 11.32 -11.36 -1.66
N GLY A 153 10.73 -10.67 -0.69
CA GLY A 153 9.88 -9.54 -0.93
C GLY A 153 10.69 -8.25 -0.82
N TYR A 154 10.10 -7.12 -1.13
CA TYR A 154 10.78 -5.83 -1.05
C TYR A 154 10.00 -4.83 -0.21
N ILE A 155 10.71 -4.07 0.62
CA ILE A 155 10.20 -2.84 1.23
C ILE A 155 11.01 -1.68 0.64
N PHE A 156 10.34 -0.70 0.05
CA PHE A 156 10.96 0.47 -0.54
C PHE A 156 10.16 1.73 -0.30
N THR A 157 10.81 2.90 -0.42
CA THR A 157 10.17 4.18 -0.09
C THR A 157 9.99 5.01 -1.36
N VAL A 158 8.73 5.41 -1.63
CA VAL A 158 8.34 6.28 -2.74
C VAL A 158 7.48 7.42 -2.20
N LYS A 159 7.80 8.66 -2.53
CA LYS A 159 7.07 9.86 -2.06
C LYS A 159 6.89 9.91 -0.53
N GLY A 160 7.84 9.33 0.21
CA GLY A 160 7.82 9.28 1.67
C GLY A 160 6.95 8.18 2.28
N GLU A 161 6.32 7.33 1.46
CA GLU A 161 5.55 6.17 1.91
C GLU A 161 6.36 4.87 1.72
N ARG A 162 6.32 4.00 2.71
CA ARG A 162 6.97 2.69 2.66
C ARG A 162 6.02 1.65 2.10
N ILE A 163 6.40 1.06 0.99
CA ILE A 163 5.62 0.06 0.26
C ILE A 163 6.27 -1.30 0.44
N TYR A 164 5.48 -2.30 0.81
CA TYR A 164 5.88 -3.70 0.84
C TYR A 164 5.21 -4.46 -0.29
N ILE A 165 6.01 -5.13 -1.12
CA ILE A 165 5.54 -6.17 -2.03
C ILE A 165 6.04 -7.52 -1.56
N ALA A 166 5.11 -8.44 -1.32
CA ALA A 166 5.42 -9.68 -0.64
C ALA A 166 6.15 -10.70 -1.53
N GLY A 167 5.87 -10.70 -2.85
CA GLY A 167 6.18 -11.82 -3.73
C GLY A 167 5.41 -13.07 -3.30
N ASP A 168 5.91 -14.24 -3.68
CA ASP A 168 5.31 -15.52 -3.35
C ASP A 168 5.74 -16.00 -1.97
N THR A 169 4.83 -15.89 -1.02
CA THR A 169 5.11 -16.22 0.39
C THR A 169 3.85 -16.64 1.13
N ASP A 170 4.03 -17.46 2.15
CA ASP A 170 3.06 -17.62 3.22
C ASP A 170 3.15 -16.46 4.22
N ARG A 171 2.22 -16.44 5.20
CA ARG A 171 2.36 -15.60 6.38
C ARG A 171 3.55 -16.06 7.21
N ILE A 172 4.58 -15.24 7.30
CA ILE A 172 5.83 -15.54 8.01
C ILE A 172 5.97 -14.69 9.29
N PRO A 173 6.67 -15.19 10.33
CA PRO A 173 6.83 -14.45 11.60
C PRO A 173 7.46 -13.07 11.45
N GLU A 174 8.35 -12.91 10.48
CA GLU A 174 9.09 -11.68 10.20
C GLU A 174 8.15 -10.50 9.87
N MET A 175 6.97 -10.76 9.31
CA MET A 175 5.96 -9.75 8.92
C MET A 175 5.53 -8.85 10.09
N LYS A 176 5.57 -9.34 11.33
CA LYS A 176 5.26 -8.54 12.54
C LYS A 176 6.20 -7.36 12.75
N ASN A 177 7.40 -7.44 12.16
CA ASN A 177 8.42 -6.41 12.30
C ASN A 177 8.43 -5.41 11.13
N PHE A 178 7.65 -5.65 10.07
CA PHE A 178 7.61 -4.76 8.92
C PHE A 178 6.84 -3.48 9.29
N LYS A 179 7.47 -2.35 8.98
CA LYS A 179 6.90 -1.01 9.23
C LYS A 179 6.66 -0.37 7.89
N VAL A 180 5.44 -0.50 7.37
CA VAL A 180 5.07 -0.06 6.03
C VAL A 180 3.72 0.64 6.05
N ASP A 181 3.52 1.52 5.08
CA ASP A 181 2.28 2.26 4.90
C ASP A 181 1.32 1.50 3.97
N ILE A 182 1.88 0.83 2.95
CA ILE A 182 1.12 0.06 1.97
C ILE A 182 1.71 -1.35 1.89
N ALA A 183 0.84 -2.38 1.88
CA ALA A 183 1.25 -3.77 1.71
C ALA A 183 0.50 -4.42 0.55
N LEU A 184 1.25 -4.96 -0.42
CA LEU A 184 0.75 -5.74 -1.54
C LEU A 184 0.94 -7.22 -1.19
N LEU A 185 -0.18 -7.96 -1.03
CA LEU A 185 -0.18 -9.30 -0.45
C LEU A 185 -0.86 -10.31 -1.38
N PRO A 186 -0.26 -11.49 -1.63
CA PRO A 186 -0.86 -12.54 -2.43
C PRO A 186 -2.05 -13.18 -1.71
N VAL A 187 -3.11 -13.55 -2.46
CA VAL A 187 -4.39 -14.02 -1.88
C VAL A 187 -4.94 -15.31 -2.49
N SER A 188 -4.26 -15.89 -3.49
CA SER A 188 -4.81 -17.01 -4.30
C SER A 188 -4.83 -18.37 -3.61
N GLY A 189 -4.03 -18.60 -2.56
CA GLY A 189 -4.00 -19.84 -1.79
C GLY A 189 -3.27 -21.01 -2.43
N THR A 190 -3.01 -21.02 -3.72
CA THR A 190 -2.47 -22.20 -4.40
C THR A 190 -0.99 -22.42 -4.12
N TYR A 191 -0.17 -21.40 -4.31
CA TYR A 191 1.28 -21.43 -4.09
C TYR A 191 1.73 -20.45 -3.00
N VAL A 192 0.82 -19.66 -2.52
CA VAL A 192 1.00 -18.50 -1.62
C VAL A 192 -0.09 -18.52 -0.54
N MET A 193 -0.20 -17.45 0.23
CA MET A 193 -1.27 -17.27 1.22
C MET A 193 -2.67 -17.43 0.61
N THR A 194 -3.56 -18.08 1.35
CA THR A 194 -5.01 -17.91 1.12
C THR A 194 -5.44 -16.50 1.49
N ALA A 195 -6.64 -16.09 1.06
CA ALA A 195 -7.19 -14.79 1.43
C ALA A 195 -7.26 -14.62 2.98
N GLU A 196 -7.62 -15.68 3.70
CA GLU A 196 -7.69 -15.68 5.16
C GLU A 196 -6.30 -15.56 5.82
N GLU A 197 -5.27 -16.24 5.29
CA GLU A 197 -3.88 -16.11 5.73
C GLU A 197 -3.35 -14.70 5.45
N ALA A 198 -3.66 -14.13 4.27
CA ALA A 198 -3.29 -12.76 3.91
C ALA A 198 -3.94 -11.71 4.82
N VAL A 199 -5.19 -11.93 5.26
CA VAL A 199 -5.84 -11.11 6.31
C VAL A 199 -5.01 -11.13 7.58
N GLN A 200 -4.55 -12.31 8.04
CA GLN A 200 -3.72 -12.40 9.25
C GLN A 200 -2.34 -11.76 9.05
N ALA A 201 -1.74 -11.88 7.86
CA ALA A 201 -0.50 -11.20 7.52
C ALA A 201 -0.66 -9.67 7.56
N ALA A 202 -1.73 -9.14 6.97
CA ALA A 202 -2.04 -7.71 7.04
C ALA A 202 -2.24 -7.22 8.48
N LEU A 203 -2.89 -8.01 9.34
CA LEU A 203 -3.08 -7.70 10.77
C LEU A 203 -1.77 -7.75 11.57
N ASP A 204 -0.80 -8.58 11.17
CA ASP A 204 0.55 -8.59 11.76
C ASP A 204 1.36 -7.36 11.31
N ILE A 205 1.33 -7.01 10.03
CA ILE A 205 2.06 -5.89 9.42
C ILE A 205 1.46 -4.55 9.86
N LYS A 206 0.14 -4.45 9.90
CA LYS A 206 -0.64 -3.23 10.22
C LYS A 206 -0.34 -2.06 9.28
N PRO A 207 -0.41 -2.24 7.96
CA PRO A 207 -0.27 -1.13 7.02
C PRO A 207 -1.50 -0.21 7.12
N LYS A 208 -1.42 1.00 6.56
CA LYS A 208 -2.58 1.88 6.38
C LYS A 208 -3.50 1.35 5.29
N VAL A 209 -2.89 0.85 4.20
CA VAL A 209 -3.60 0.29 3.03
C VAL A 209 -3.03 -1.08 2.68
N ALA A 210 -3.90 -2.03 2.41
CA ALA A 210 -3.54 -3.34 1.87
C ALA A 210 -4.12 -3.52 0.46
N ILE A 211 -3.33 -4.10 -0.44
CA ILE A 211 -3.69 -4.33 -1.84
C ILE A 211 -3.53 -5.83 -2.11
N PRO A 212 -4.60 -6.55 -2.50
CA PRO A 212 -4.48 -7.96 -2.88
C PRO A 212 -3.83 -8.10 -4.26
N MET A 213 -3.00 -9.14 -4.42
CA MET A 213 -2.32 -9.50 -5.65
C MET A 213 -2.30 -11.02 -5.86
N HIS A 214 -1.64 -11.51 -6.92
CA HIS A 214 -1.45 -12.92 -7.25
C HIS A 214 -2.79 -13.66 -7.47
N TYR A 215 -3.69 -13.05 -8.25
CA TYR A 215 -4.98 -13.65 -8.63
C TYR A 215 -5.40 -13.21 -10.04
N GLY A 216 -6.39 -13.89 -10.61
CA GLY A 216 -7.03 -13.50 -11.87
C GLY A 216 -6.24 -13.82 -13.16
N SER A 217 -5.05 -14.42 -13.06
CA SER A 217 -4.21 -14.74 -14.23
C SER A 217 -3.88 -16.23 -14.33
N ILE A 218 -2.96 -16.73 -13.49
CA ILE A 218 -2.51 -18.14 -13.48
C ILE A 218 -3.34 -18.94 -12.48
N VAL A 219 -3.53 -18.37 -11.30
CA VAL A 219 -4.26 -18.95 -10.16
C VAL A 219 -5.07 -17.86 -9.47
N GLY A 220 -5.97 -18.27 -8.60
CA GLY A 220 -6.84 -17.37 -7.84
C GLY A 220 -7.90 -16.68 -8.69
N GLU A 221 -8.84 -16.08 -8.02
CA GLU A 221 -9.98 -15.41 -8.63
C GLU A 221 -10.27 -14.08 -7.92
N GLU A 222 -11.04 -13.20 -8.55
CA GLU A 222 -11.49 -11.93 -7.95
C GLU A 222 -12.20 -12.12 -6.60
N ARG A 223 -12.85 -13.28 -6.40
CA ARG A 223 -13.48 -13.63 -5.11
C ARG A 223 -12.47 -13.71 -3.95
N ASP A 224 -11.21 -14.06 -4.22
CA ASP A 224 -10.17 -14.17 -3.19
C ASP A 224 -9.76 -12.76 -2.73
N ALA A 225 -9.64 -11.81 -3.66
CA ALA A 225 -9.44 -10.40 -3.32
C ALA A 225 -10.63 -9.81 -2.53
N LYS A 226 -11.86 -10.17 -2.87
CA LYS A 226 -13.06 -9.74 -2.14
C LYS A 226 -13.12 -10.32 -0.73
N ARG A 227 -12.75 -11.62 -0.54
CA ARG A 227 -12.65 -12.26 0.79
C ARG A 227 -11.59 -11.57 1.66
N PHE A 228 -10.45 -11.26 1.07
CA PHE A 228 -9.39 -10.49 1.75
C PHE A 228 -9.92 -9.13 2.23
N ALA A 229 -10.59 -8.38 1.36
CA ALA A 229 -11.15 -7.07 1.71
C ALA A 229 -12.22 -7.17 2.82
N GLU A 230 -13.12 -8.15 2.73
CA GLU A 230 -14.15 -8.35 3.76
C GLU A 230 -13.54 -8.74 5.13
N GLY A 231 -12.48 -9.57 5.14
CA GLY A 231 -11.77 -9.97 6.37
C GLY A 231 -11.06 -8.81 7.09
N LEU A 232 -10.70 -7.75 6.36
CA LEU A 232 -10.05 -6.55 6.89
C LEU A 232 -11.00 -5.38 7.15
N LYS A 233 -12.27 -5.50 6.78
CA LYS A 233 -13.28 -4.45 6.93
C LYS A 233 -13.31 -3.85 8.35
N GLY A 234 -13.19 -2.53 8.43
CA GLY A 234 -13.15 -1.78 9.69
C GLY A 234 -11.83 -1.93 10.49
N LYS A 235 -10.80 -2.57 9.92
CA LYS A 235 -9.49 -2.76 10.55
C LYS A 235 -8.34 -2.13 9.76
N ILE A 236 -8.31 -2.36 8.46
CA ILE A 236 -7.31 -1.84 7.52
C ILE A 236 -8.02 -1.48 6.23
N ASP A 237 -7.69 -0.37 5.62
CA ASP A 237 -8.24 0.01 4.33
C ASP A 237 -7.72 -0.93 3.23
N VAL A 238 -8.63 -1.46 2.42
CA VAL A 238 -8.28 -2.35 1.30
C VAL A 238 -8.67 -1.72 -0.02
N VAL A 239 -7.72 -1.68 -0.95
CA VAL A 239 -7.96 -1.22 -2.32
C VAL A 239 -7.75 -2.38 -3.28
N ILE A 240 -8.82 -2.83 -3.92
CA ILE A 240 -8.76 -3.79 -5.02
C ILE A 240 -8.57 -2.99 -6.30
N LEU A 241 -7.36 -3.03 -6.85
CA LEU A 241 -7.03 -2.34 -8.09
C LEU A 241 -7.64 -3.08 -9.29
N LYS A 242 -7.88 -2.34 -10.38
CA LYS A 242 -8.24 -2.92 -11.67
C LYS A 242 -6.98 -3.18 -12.48
N GLU A 243 -6.93 -4.31 -13.18
CA GLU A 243 -5.86 -4.58 -14.16
C GLU A 243 -5.94 -3.59 -15.33
N GLU A 244 -4.78 -3.03 -15.75
CA GLU A 244 -4.62 -2.07 -16.85
C GLU A 244 -4.11 -2.71 -18.16
#